data_82e7ee9d5600d341f2138ab1e6684be0
#
_entry.id   82e7ee9d5600d341f2138ab1e6684be0
#
_cell.length_a   1.000
_cell.length_b   1.000
_cell.length_c   1.000
_cell.angle_alpha   90.00
_cell.angle_beta   90.00
_cell.angle_gamma   90.00
#
_symmetry.space_group_name_H-M   'P 1'
#
loop_
_entity.id
_entity.type
_entity.pdbx_description
1 polymer ?
#
loop_
_entity_poly.entity_id
_entity_poly.type
_entity_poly.pdbx_seq_one_letter_code
_entity_poly.pdbx_strand_id
1 'polypeptide(L)' 'MPSKHINFSQSLLGFGSYLLSKLDKPMSIDDIWNKYQADLLKENSIAKHNFDNLIMTFIFLYGINAIDQKNGLIYKCN' A
#
# COMPACT_ATOMS: atom_id res chain seq x y z
N MET A 1 1.48 23.07 15.55
CA MET A 1 0.62 22.65 14.44
C MET A 1 0.44 21.15 14.44
N PRO A 2 -0.78 20.70 14.51
CA PRO A 2 -1.05 19.26 14.51
C PRO A 2 -1.04 18.61 13.14
N SER A 3 -0.59 19.33 12.14
CA SER A 3 -0.64 18.83 10.76
C SER A 3 0.16 17.55 10.53
N LYS A 4 1.16 17.33 11.38
CA LYS A 4 1.98 16.12 11.21
C LYS A 4 1.19 14.84 11.41
N HIS A 5 0.27 14.84 12.36
CA HIS A 5 -0.57 13.67 12.61
C HIS A 5 -1.54 13.45 11.45
N ILE A 6 -2.10 14.53 10.95
CA ILE A 6 -3.00 14.46 9.81
C ILE A 6 -2.26 13.95 8.59
N ASN A 7 -1.04 14.46 8.38
CA ASN A 7 -0.24 14.03 7.23
C ASN A 7 0.09 12.56 7.27
N PHE A 8 0.39 12.04 8.46
CA PHE A 8 0.69 10.63 8.60
C PHE A 8 -0.53 9.77 8.22
N SER A 9 -1.68 10.14 8.76
CA SER A 9 -2.93 9.41 8.45
C SER A 9 -3.25 9.48 6.97
N GLN A 10 -3.12 10.66 6.38
CA GLN A 10 -3.38 10.83 4.96
C GLN A 10 -2.40 10.01 4.12
N SER A 11 -1.14 9.98 4.53
CA SER A 11 -0.12 9.23 3.82
C SER A 11 -0.44 7.74 3.86
N LEU A 12 -0.86 7.23 5.01
CA LEU A 12 -1.22 5.83 5.15
C LEU A 12 -2.47 5.50 4.32
N LEU A 13 -3.48 6.34 4.39
CA LEU A 13 -4.70 6.15 3.60
C LEU A 13 -4.41 6.29 2.11
N GLY A 14 -3.58 7.26 1.73
CA GLY A 14 -3.22 7.46 0.34
C GLY A 14 -2.45 6.28 -0.22
N PHE A 15 -1.48 5.79 0.55
CA PHE A 15 -0.69 4.64 0.13
C PHE A 15 -1.58 3.40 0.05
N GLY A 16 -2.48 3.23 1.01
CA GLY A 16 -3.42 2.12 1.00
C GLY A 16 -4.32 2.15 -0.23
N SER A 17 -4.81 3.32 -0.58
CA SER A 17 -5.64 3.51 -1.77
C SER A 17 -4.87 3.12 -3.02
N TYR A 18 -3.63 3.58 -3.12
CA TYR A 18 -2.76 3.25 -4.23
C TYR A 18 -2.56 1.73 -4.33
N LEU A 19 -2.25 1.09 -3.20
CA LEU A 19 -2.01 -0.34 -3.20
C LEU A 19 -3.25 -1.12 -3.62
N LEU A 20 -4.41 -0.71 -3.14
CA LEU A 20 -5.67 -1.35 -3.52
C LEU A 20 -5.90 -1.25 -5.02
N SER A 21 -5.56 -0.11 -5.61
CA SER A 21 -5.76 0.08 -7.05
C SER A 21 -4.83 -0.81 -7.88
N LYS A 22 -3.73 -1.29 -7.29
CA LYS A 22 -2.79 -2.15 -7.99
C LYS A 22 -3.07 -3.63 -7.80
N LEU A 23 -3.98 -3.98 -6.91
CA LEU A 23 -4.31 -5.37 -6.64
C LEU A 23 -5.43 -5.86 -7.55
N ASP A 24 -5.16 -5.86 -8.85
CA ASP A 24 -6.11 -6.39 -9.84
C ASP A 24 -6.28 -7.88 -9.66
N LYS A 25 -5.24 -8.53 -9.18
CA LYS A 25 -5.16 -9.96 -9.01
C LYS A 25 -4.33 -10.25 -7.77
N PRO A 26 -4.40 -11.45 -7.21
CA PRO A 26 -3.55 -11.79 -6.06
C PRO A 26 -2.08 -11.62 -6.41
N MET A 27 -1.32 -11.01 -5.52
CA MET A 27 0.10 -10.74 -5.72
C MET A 27 0.85 -10.94 -4.42
N SER A 28 2.11 -11.37 -4.53
CA SER A 28 2.97 -11.46 -3.37
C SER A 28 3.41 -10.06 -2.93
N ILE A 29 3.88 -9.96 -1.69
CA ILE A 29 4.40 -8.68 -1.19
C ILE A 29 5.56 -8.21 -2.05
N ASP A 30 6.44 -9.12 -2.45
CA ASP A 30 7.59 -8.77 -3.28
C ASP A 30 7.15 -8.20 -4.63
N ASP A 31 6.13 -8.80 -5.24
CA ASP A 31 5.63 -8.31 -6.52
C ASP A 31 5.02 -6.91 -6.37
N ILE A 32 4.28 -6.70 -5.31
CA ILE A 32 3.68 -5.39 -5.05
C ILE A 32 4.77 -4.35 -4.83
N TRP A 33 5.79 -4.69 -4.05
CA TRP A 33 6.89 -3.78 -3.78
C TRP A 33 7.64 -3.42 -5.07
N ASN A 34 7.91 -4.42 -5.91
CA ASN A 34 8.59 -4.20 -7.17
C ASN A 34 7.77 -3.32 -8.10
N LYS A 35 6.47 -3.53 -8.13
CA LYS A 35 5.58 -2.72 -8.95
C LYS A 35 5.58 -1.26 -8.46
N TYR A 36 5.55 -1.07 -7.17
CA TYR A 36 5.61 0.26 -6.59
C TYR A 36 6.93 0.96 -6.94
N GLN A 37 8.05 0.24 -6.83
CA GLN A 37 9.34 0.79 -7.19
C GLN A 37 9.39 1.21 -8.67
N ALA A 38 8.82 0.39 -9.53
CA ALA A 38 8.77 0.71 -10.96
C ALA A 38 7.93 1.96 -11.21
N ASP A 39 6.81 2.09 -10.50
CA ASP A 39 5.96 3.26 -10.63
C ASP A 39 6.65 4.53 -10.14
N LEU A 40 7.44 4.43 -9.09
CA LEU A 40 8.21 5.57 -8.59
C LEU A 40 9.19 6.09 -9.63
N LEU A 41 9.78 5.19 -10.40
CA LEU A 41 10.71 5.58 -11.45
C LEU A 41 10.00 6.28 -12.60
N LYS A 42 8.75 5.92 -12.86
CA LYS A 42 7.99 6.48 -13.97
C LYS A 42 7.35 7.81 -13.62
N GLU A 43 6.89 7.96 -12.39
CA GLU A 43 6.12 9.14 -11.99
C GLU A 43 6.68 9.74 -10.72
N ASN A 44 6.98 11.01 -10.78
CA ASN A 44 7.50 11.73 -9.63
C ASN A 44 6.41 12.17 -8.66
N SER A 45 5.15 12.06 -9.06
CA SER A 45 4.04 12.50 -8.23
C SER A 45 3.66 11.49 -7.15
N ILE A 46 4.17 10.26 -7.24
CA ILE A 46 3.89 9.23 -6.25
C ILE A 46 4.76 9.47 -5.02
N ALA A 47 4.14 9.47 -3.85
CA ALA A 47 4.87 9.66 -2.61
C ALA A 47 5.84 8.50 -2.38
N LYS A 48 7.03 8.84 -1.89
CA LYS A 48 8.06 7.86 -1.64
C LYS A 48 7.87 7.27 -0.25
N HIS A 49 7.74 5.96 -0.19
CA HIS A 49 7.59 5.21 1.06
C HIS A 49 8.65 4.14 1.15
N ASN A 50 9.07 3.83 2.37
CA ASN A 50 9.99 2.71 2.57
C ASN A 50 9.18 1.41 2.75
N PHE A 51 9.90 0.31 2.84
CA PHE A 51 9.27 -1.00 2.95
C PHE A 51 8.47 -1.14 4.26
N ASP A 52 8.94 -0.51 5.33
CA ASP A 52 8.22 -0.54 6.60
C ASP A 52 6.84 0.09 6.46
N ASN A 53 6.75 1.19 5.70
CA ASN A 53 5.46 1.82 5.44
C ASN A 53 4.54 0.91 4.64
N LEU A 54 5.10 0.14 3.72
CA LEU A 54 4.32 -0.84 2.97
C LEU A 54 3.71 -1.88 3.90
N ILE A 55 4.52 -2.41 4.81
CA ILE A 55 4.06 -3.42 5.76
C ILE A 55 3.00 -2.83 6.68
N MET A 56 3.23 -1.62 7.20
CA MET A 56 2.25 -0.96 8.06
C MET A 56 0.93 -0.74 7.34
N THR A 57 1.00 -0.35 6.07
CA THR A 57 -0.19 -0.12 5.28
C THR A 57 -0.96 -1.42 5.07
N PHE A 58 -0.27 -2.52 4.81
CA PHE A 58 -0.92 -3.81 4.67
C PHE A 58 -1.59 -4.24 5.97
N ILE A 59 -0.92 -4.01 7.10
CA ILE A 59 -1.52 -4.33 8.41
C ILE A 59 -2.81 -3.53 8.60
N PHE A 60 -2.78 -2.27 8.25
CA PHE A 60 -3.95 -1.41 8.34
C PHE A 60 -5.08 -1.91 7.44
N LEU A 61 -4.76 -2.18 6.18
CA LEU A 61 -5.76 -2.65 5.22
C LEU A 61 -6.34 -4.00 5.61
N TYR A 62 -5.51 -4.86 6.15
CA TYR A 62 -5.94 -6.16 6.63
C TYR A 62 -6.89 -5.98 7.83
N GLY A 63 -6.54 -5.05 8.72
CA GLY A 63 -7.34 -4.78 9.90
C GLY A 63 -8.74 -4.26 9.60
N ILE A 64 -8.90 -3.53 8.50
CA ILE A 64 -10.21 -3.02 8.09
C ILE A 64 -10.87 -3.93 7.05
N ASN A 65 -10.33 -5.11 6.83
CA ASN A 65 -10.88 -6.11 5.91
C ASN A 65 -10.88 -5.65 4.45
N ALA A 66 -9.97 -4.76 4.09
CA ALA A 66 -9.85 -4.33 2.69
C ALA A 66 -9.05 -5.31 1.86
N ILE A 67 -8.17 -6.07 2.49
CA ILE A 67 -7.37 -7.10 1.83
C ILE A 67 -7.34 -8.36 2.68
N ASP A 68 -6.98 -9.45 2.06
CA ASP A 68 -6.75 -10.72 2.75
C ASP A 68 -5.58 -11.40 2.05
N GLN A 69 -5.13 -12.50 2.62
CA GLN A 69 -4.02 -13.23 2.01
C GLN A 69 -4.31 -14.72 2.01
N LYS A 70 -3.79 -15.39 1.01
CA LYS A 70 -3.95 -16.84 0.87
C LYS A 70 -2.75 -17.38 0.11
N ASN A 71 -2.10 -18.40 0.67
CA ASN A 71 -0.94 -19.04 0.04
C ASN A 71 0.18 -18.03 -0.30
N GLY A 72 0.37 -17.05 0.56
CA GLY A 72 1.41 -16.06 0.35
C GLY A 72 1.05 -14.95 -0.63
N LEU A 73 -0.16 -14.95 -1.14
CA LEU A 73 -0.62 -13.91 -2.06
C LEU A 73 -1.64 -13.02 -1.38
N ILE A 74 -1.53 -11.74 -1.65
CA ILE A 74 -2.44 -10.73 -1.10
C ILE A 74 -3.46 -10.38 -2.17
N TYR A 75 -4.72 -10.29 -1.78
CA TYR A 75 -5.78 -9.94 -2.72
C TYR A 75 -6.77 -8.98 -2.06
N LYS A 76 -7.47 -8.27 -2.90
CA LYS A 76 -8.42 -7.26 -2.48
C LYS A 76 -9.75 -7.93 -2.12
N CYS A 77 -10.31 -7.57 -0.97
CA CYS A 77 -11.63 -8.02 -0.56
C CYS A 77 -12.69 -7.12 -1.19
N ASN A 78 -13.80 -7.73 -1.52
CA ASN A 78 -14.94 -6.95 -2.04
C ASN A 78 -16.00 -6.76 -0.99
#